data_67c9f391ac7dcadec2c581addf03042e
#
_entry.id   67c9f391ac7dcadec2c581addf03042e
#
_cell.length_a   1.000
_cell.length_b   1.000
_cell.length_c   1.000
_cell.angle_alpha   90.00
_cell.angle_beta   90.00
_cell.angle_gamma   90.00
#
_symmetry.space_group_name_H-M   'P 1'
#
loop_
_entity.id
_entity.type
_entity.pdbx_description
1 polymer ?
#
loop_
_entity_poly.entity_id
_entity_poly.type
_entity_poly.pdbx_seq_one_letter_code
_entity_poly.pdbx_strand_id
1 'polypeptide(L)'
;MTTIVLVRKNNEVVVAGDGEVSMGNTVIKKTANKVRKIEKRNVIAGFAGSTADALTLFERLESKLEKHAGNLARAAVELAKDWRTDKYLRRLEALMAVGDKENSFIISGTGDVLEPEGDVIGIGSGGNYALASAKVLMDTDLSAEEVAKKAIKVASEICVFTNDNLNIEKI
;
A
#
# COMPACT_ATOMS: atom_id res chain seq x y z
N MET A 1 -1.79 0.58 -13.66
CA MET A 1 -2.50 1.22 -12.56
C MET A 1 -2.72 0.22 -11.45
N THR A 2 -3.26 0.60 -10.30
CA THR A 2 -3.10 -0.22 -9.09
C THR A 2 -4.21 0.08 -8.10
N THR A 3 -4.60 -0.92 -7.32
CA THR A 3 -5.36 -0.74 -6.08
C THR A 3 -4.62 -1.41 -4.94
N ILE A 4 -4.35 -0.66 -3.89
CA ILE A 4 -3.84 -1.14 -2.62
C ILE A 4 -4.84 -0.78 -1.53
N VAL A 5 -5.11 -1.71 -0.63
CA VAL A 5 -5.85 -1.47 0.60
C VAL A 5 -5.06 -2.01 1.80
N LEU A 6 -4.95 -1.23 2.86
CA LEU A 6 -4.41 -1.67 4.15
C LEU A 6 -5.53 -1.60 5.18
N VAL A 7 -5.71 -2.67 5.93
CA VAL A 7 -6.76 -2.82 6.93
C VAL A 7 -6.14 -3.24 8.26
N ARG A 8 -6.46 -2.51 9.31
CA ARG A 8 -6.11 -2.82 10.70
C ARG A 8 -7.37 -3.17 11.45
N LYS A 9 -7.47 -4.40 11.94
CA LYS A 9 -8.65 -4.87 12.69
C LYS A 9 -8.29 -6.03 13.61
N ASN A 10 -8.75 -5.99 14.86
CA ASN A 10 -8.58 -7.08 15.84
C ASN A 10 -7.12 -7.54 15.99
N ASN A 11 -6.18 -6.61 16.16
CA ASN A 11 -4.73 -6.85 16.27
C ASN A 11 -4.08 -7.50 15.05
N GLU A 12 -4.78 -7.56 13.92
CA GLU A 12 -4.23 -7.97 12.63
C GLU A 12 -4.09 -6.76 11.71
N VAL A 13 -2.98 -6.65 11.01
CA VAL A 13 -2.76 -5.64 9.97
C VAL A 13 -2.51 -6.36 8.65
N VAL A 14 -3.30 -6.02 7.66
CA VAL A 14 -3.28 -6.65 6.34
C VAL A 14 -3.09 -5.60 5.26
N VAL A 15 -2.19 -5.83 4.34
CA VAL A 15 -2.13 -5.09 3.08
C VAL A 15 -2.45 -6.03 1.93
N ALA A 16 -3.38 -5.63 1.08
CA ALA A 16 -3.74 -6.34 -0.14
C ALA A 16 -3.56 -5.43 -1.36
N GLY A 17 -3.09 -6.02 -2.43
CA GLY A 17 -2.93 -5.37 -3.73
C GLY A 17 -3.47 -6.22 -4.86
N ASP A 18 -4.04 -5.59 -5.88
CA ASP A 18 -4.41 -6.25 -7.13
C ASP A 18 -3.17 -6.59 -7.97
N GLY A 19 -3.33 -7.44 -8.97
CA GLY A 19 -2.23 -7.90 -9.82
C GLY A 19 -2.14 -7.24 -11.20
N GLU A 20 -3.00 -6.27 -11.52
CA GLU A 20 -3.05 -5.72 -12.86
C GLU A 20 -1.93 -4.70 -13.14
N VAL A 21 -1.24 -4.90 -14.25
CA VAL A 21 -0.36 -3.90 -14.88
C VAL A 21 -0.92 -3.61 -16.25
N SER A 22 -1.27 -2.36 -16.50
CA SER A 22 -1.78 -1.88 -17.78
C SER A 22 -0.91 -0.76 -18.37
N MET A 23 -0.87 -0.70 -19.69
CA MET A 23 -0.23 0.36 -20.46
C MET A 23 -1.30 0.98 -21.36
N GLY A 24 -1.70 2.22 -21.08
CA GLY A 24 -2.88 2.81 -21.69
C GLY A 24 -4.11 1.93 -21.44
N ASN A 25 -4.75 1.49 -22.50
CA ASN A 25 -5.95 0.64 -22.46
C ASN A 25 -5.65 -0.87 -22.58
N THR A 26 -4.38 -1.28 -22.49
CA THR A 26 -3.97 -2.67 -22.68
C THR A 26 -3.46 -3.26 -21.37
N VAL A 27 -4.01 -4.41 -20.97
CA VAL A 27 -3.52 -5.19 -19.83
C VAL A 27 -2.27 -5.96 -20.28
N ILE A 28 -1.15 -5.67 -19.64
CA ILE A 28 0.15 -6.30 -19.94
C ILE A 28 0.41 -7.50 -19.02
N LYS A 29 0.01 -7.40 -17.74
CA LYS A 29 0.19 -8.46 -16.74
C LYS A 29 -0.97 -8.46 -15.76
N LYS A 30 -1.38 -9.64 -15.31
CA LYS A 30 -2.51 -9.81 -14.36
C LYS A 30 -2.08 -10.26 -12.96
N THR A 31 -0.80 -10.58 -12.77
CA THR A 31 -0.29 -11.23 -11.56
C THR A 31 0.94 -10.52 -10.98
N ALA A 32 0.98 -9.21 -11.07
CA ALA A 32 2.06 -8.43 -10.46
C ALA A 32 1.91 -8.41 -8.93
N ASN A 33 3.05 -8.51 -8.23
CA ASN A 33 3.06 -8.35 -6.78
C ASN A 33 3.39 -6.89 -6.42
N LYS A 34 2.43 -6.21 -5.78
CA LYS A 34 2.51 -4.80 -5.40
C LYS A 34 2.58 -4.59 -3.89
N VAL A 35 2.67 -5.68 -3.14
CA VAL A 35 2.76 -5.66 -1.68
C VAL A 35 3.99 -6.42 -1.20
N ARG A 36 4.55 -6.01 -0.07
CA ARG A 36 5.73 -6.64 0.51
C ARG A 36 5.68 -6.63 2.03
N LYS A 37 6.31 -7.66 2.61
CA LYS A 37 6.60 -7.71 4.04
C LYS A 37 8.10 -7.58 4.27
N ILE A 38 8.47 -6.71 5.18
CA ILE A 38 9.84 -6.54 5.66
C ILE A 38 9.94 -7.35 6.95
N GLU A 39 10.33 -8.63 6.81
CA GLU A 39 10.25 -9.65 7.87
C GLU A 39 10.98 -9.26 9.16
N LYS A 40 12.21 -8.76 9.03
CA LYS A 40 13.05 -8.39 10.19
C LYS A 40 12.44 -7.30 11.06
N ARG A 41 11.53 -6.51 10.53
CA ARG A 41 10.93 -5.35 11.21
C ARG A 41 9.43 -5.47 11.39
N ASN A 42 8.86 -6.56 10.90
CA ASN A 42 7.41 -6.81 10.97
C ASN A 42 6.59 -5.63 10.43
N VAL A 43 7.00 -5.12 9.27
CA VAL A 43 6.37 -4.03 8.53
C VAL A 43 5.84 -4.57 7.21
N ILE A 44 4.61 -4.18 6.87
CA ILE A 44 4.01 -4.47 5.57
C ILE A 44 3.82 -3.18 4.78
N ALA A 45 3.94 -3.27 3.47
CA ALA A 45 3.82 -2.12 2.58
C ALA A 45 3.18 -2.49 1.25
N GLY A 46 2.42 -1.56 0.68
CA GLY A 46 1.86 -1.63 -0.65
C GLY A 46 2.17 -0.37 -1.45
N PHE A 47 2.38 -0.53 -2.74
CA PHE A 47 2.83 0.54 -3.63
C PHE A 47 1.88 0.73 -4.81
N ALA A 48 1.45 1.96 -5.03
CA ALA A 48 0.67 2.38 -6.19
C ALA A 48 1.48 3.32 -7.07
N GLY A 49 1.91 2.84 -8.24
CA GLY A 49 2.74 3.57 -9.19
C GLY A 49 3.41 2.62 -10.18
N SER A 50 4.53 3.05 -10.78
CA SER A 50 5.32 2.20 -11.66
C SER A 50 5.96 1.04 -10.89
N THR A 51 5.84 -0.17 -11.41
CA THR A 51 6.42 -1.38 -10.78
C THR A 51 7.94 -1.37 -10.72
N ALA A 52 8.61 -0.69 -11.66
CA ALA A 52 10.05 -0.53 -11.65
C ALA A 52 10.55 0.30 -10.46
N ASP A 53 9.74 1.26 -10.03
CA ASP A 53 10.08 2.19 -8.96
C ASP A 53 9.74 1.62 -7.58
N ALA A 54 8.76 0.71 -7.52
CA ALA A 54 8.32 0.08 -6.28
C ALA A 54 9.46 -0.62 -5.56
N LEU A 55 10.30 -1.37 -6.27
CA LEU A 55 11.40 -2.13 -5.68
C LEU A 55 12.40 -1.19 -5.00
N THR A 56 12.81 -0.13 -5.68
CA THR A 56 13.74 0.86 -5.14
C THR A 56 13.20 1.52 -3.87
N LEU A 57 11.91 1.85 -3.85
CA LEU A 57 11.29 2.48 -2.68
C LEU A 57 11.14 1.51 -1.50
N PHE A 58 10.84 0.23 -1.75
CA PHE A 58 10.83 -0.79 -0.70
C PHE A 58 12.23 -1.01 -0.10
N GLU A 59 13.28 -1.08 -0.93
CA GLU A 59 14.67 -1.21 -0.47
C GLU A 59 15.09 0.01 0.37
N ARG A 60 14.70 1.20 -0.03
CA ARG A 60 14.96 2.42 0.74
C ARG A 60 14.20 2.45 2.06
N LEU A 61 12.95 2.01 2.08
CA LEU A 61 12.18 1.88 3.32
C LEU A 61 12.85 0.91 4.28
N GLU A 62 13.28 -0.25 3.81
CA GLU A 62 13.98 -1.25 4.61
C GLU A 62 15.27 -0.68 5.22
N SER A 63 16.07 0.03 4.42
CA SER A 63 17.28 0.71 4.88
C SER A 63 17.00 1.75 5.96
N LYS A 64 15.92 2.55 5.83
CA LYS A 64 15.52 3.53 6.85
C LYS A 64 15.04 2.84 8.14
N LEU A 65 14.31 1.75 8.03
CA LEU A 65 13.89 0.95 9.19
C LEU A 65 15.09 0.36 9.94
N GLU A 66 16.09 -0.13 9.23
CA GLU A 66 17.33 -0.60 9.86
C GLU A 66 18.06 0.52 10.59
N LYS A 67 18.23 1.67 9.94
CA LYS A 67 18.88 2.85 10.51
C LYS A 67 18.18 3.38 11.76
N HIS A 68 16.87 3.29 11.84
CA HIS A 68 16.05 3.83 12.94
C HIS A 68 15.48 2.75 13.86
N ALA A 69 16.12 1.58 13.91
CA ALA A 69 15.79 0.46 14.83
C ALA A 69 14.30 0.03 14.74
N GLY A 70 13.71 0.06 13.55
CA GLY A 70 12.34 -0.36 13.29
C GLY A 70 11.26 0.68 13.62
N ASN A 71 11.64 1.93 13.95
CA ASN A 71 10.69 3.02 14.14
C ASN A 71 10.07 3.44 12.80
N LEU A 72 8.84 2.99 12.56
CA LEU A 72 8.15 3.20 11.29
C LEU A 72 7.89 4.68 11.00
N ALA A 73 7.44 5.45 11.98
CA ALA A 73 7.19 6.89 11.81
C ALA A 73 8.44 7.63 11.38
N ARG A 74 9.57 7.36 12.03
CA ARG A 74 10.86 7.95 11.67
C ARG A 74 11.33 7.51 10.30
N ALA A 75 11.24 6.23 9.99
CA ALA A 75 11.62 5.69 8.68
C ALA A 75 10.77 6.29 7.56
N ALA A 76 9.46 6.43 7.77
CA ALA A 76 8.53 7.04 6.81
C ALA A 76 8.89 8.49 6.51
N VAL A 77 9.14 9.31 7.54
CA VAL A 77 9.55 10.72 7.39
C VAL A 77 10.88 10.84 6.65
N GLU A 78 11.87 10.02 6.99
CA GLU A 78 13.17 10.04 6.31
C GLU A 78 13.07 9.57 4.84
N LEU A 79 12.23 8.57 4.56
CA LEU A 79 11.95 8.14 3.20
C LEU A 79 11.26 9.26 2.39
N ALA A 80 10.28 9.93 2.96
CA ALA A 80 9.58 11.03 2.30
C ALA A 80 10.51 12.19 1.96
N LYS A 81 11.46 12.54 2.85
CA LYS A 81 12.49 13.54 2.59
C LYS A 81 13.39 13.13 1.41
N ASP A 82 13.88 11.89 1.41
CA ASP A 82 14.70 11.37 0.33
C ASP A 82 13.91 11.36 -0.99
N TRP A 83 12.67 10.92 -0.97
CA TRP A 83 11.81 10.88 -2.15
C TRP A 83 11.62 12.25 -2.78
N ARG A 84 11.35 13.25 -1.95
CA ARG A 84 11.17 14.64 -2.38
C ARG A 84 12.45 15.27 -2.94
N THR A 85 13.62 14.97 -2.38
CA THR A 85 14.89 15.66 -2.65
C THR A 85 15.78 14.94 -3.66
N ASP A 86 15.64 13.63 -3.82
CA ASP A 86 16.41 12.85 -4.77
C ASP A 86 15.98 13.18 -6.21
N LYS A 87 16.96 13.46 -7.09
CA LYS A 87 16.71 13.87 -8.48
C LYS A 87 15.95 12.83 -9.30
N TYR A 88 16.11 11.56 -8.97
CA TYR A 88 15.47 10.44 -9.65
C TYR A 88 14.10 10.13 -9.01
N LEU A 89 14.06 9.99 -7.69
CA LEU A 89 12.85 9.62 -6.97
C LEU A 89 11.75 10.68 -7.04
N ARG A 90 12.08 11.97 -6.95
CA ARG A 90 11.09 13.07 -6.97
C ARG A 90 10.25 13.16 -8.24
N ARG A 91 10.63 12.44 -9.28
CA ARG A 91 9.86 12.35 -10.54
C ARG A 91 8.83 11.25 -10.52
N LEU A 92 8.81 10.44 -9.48
CA LEU A 92 7.88 9.33 -9.34
C LEU A 92 6.55 9.81 -8.76
N GLU A 93 5.53 9.81 -9.59
CA GLU A 93 4.15 10.00 -9.13
C GLU A 93 3.64 8.67 -8.57
N ALA A 94 3.81 8.48 -7.27
CA ALA A 94 3.46 7.25 -6.60
C ALA A 94 3.02 7.50 -5.16
N LEU A 95 2.33 6.51 -4.60
CA LEU A 95 1.92 6.44 -3.21
C LEU A 95 2.35 5.10 -2.62
N MET A 96 2.74 5.12 -1.35
CA MET A 96 3.04 3.92 -0.58
C MET A 96 2.18 3.90 0.67
N ALA A 97 1.49 2.79 0.91
CA ALA A 97 0.84 2.51 2.18
C ALA A 97 1.75 1.60 3.00
N VAL A 98 2.03 1.95 4.24
CA VAL A 98 2.88 1.16 5.13
C VAL A 98 2.23 0.98 6.49
N GLY A 99 2.45 -0.15 7.12
CA GLY A 99 1.93 -0.43 8.46
C GLY A 99 2.82 -1.40 9.25
N ASP A 100 2.90 -1.15 10.54
CA ASP A 100 3.36 -2.10 11.55
C ASP A 100 2.22 -2.41 12.53
N LYS A 101 2.50 -3.03 13.66
CA LYS A 101 1.47 -3.34 14.67
C LYS A 101 0.79 -2.12 15.28
N GLU A 102 1.46 -0.98 15.31
CA GLU A 102 1.00 0.22 16.03
C GLU A 102 0.55 1.33 15.08
N ASN A 103 1.23 1.52 13.95
CA ASN A 103 1.06 2.67 13.09
C ASN A 103 0.79 2.30 11.64
N SER A 104 0.07 3.18 10.94
CA SER A 104 -0.13 3.10 9.48
C SER A 104 0.04 4.47 8.86
N PHE A 105 0.76 4.55 7.73
CA PHE A 105 1.03 5.80 7.03
C PHE A 105 0.81 5.68 5.52
N ILE A 106 0.45 6.80 4.91
CA ILE A 106 0.57 7.02 3.47
C ILE A 106 1.79 7.91 3.25
N ILE A 107 2.69 7.48 2.37
CA ILE A 107 3.89 8.23 1.97
C ILE A 107 3.74 8.61 0.50
N SER A 108 3.93 9.88 0.17
CA SER A 108 3.84 10.37 -1.21
C SER A 108 5.19 10.83 -1.76
N GLY A 109 5.28 10.86 -3.08
CA GLY A 109 6.44 11.41 -3.79
C GLY A 109 6.64 12.92 -3.62
N THR A 110 5.61 13.62 -3.12
CA THR A 110 5.69 15.06 -2.78
C THR A 110 6.33 15.31 -1.42
N GLY A 111 6.61 14.26 -0.65
CA GLY A 111 7.24 14.34 0.66
C GLY A 111 6.27 14.34 1.83
N ASP A 112 4.99 14.04 1.57
CA ASP A 112 3.97 13.95 2.62
C ASP A 112 4.02 12.59 3.31
N VAL A 113 3.83 12.61 4.62
CA VAL A 113 3.57 11.43 5.46
C VAL A 113 2.26 11.69 6.18
N LEU A 114 1.24 10.95 5.82
CA LEU A 114 -0.11 11.10 6.36
C LEU A 114 -0.47 9.90 7.21
N GLU A 115 -0.86 10.14 8.45
CA GLU A 115 -1.50 9.16 9.29
C GLU A 115 -3.02 9.28 9.10
N PRO A 116 -3.70 8.25 8.55
CA PRO A 116 -5.13 8.36 8.30
C PRO A 116 -5.93 8.33 9.60
N GLU A 117 -7.05 9.04 9.62
CA GLU A 117 -8.06 8.86 10.66
C GLU A 117 -8.82 7.56 10.41
N GLY A 118 -8.60 6.58 11.27
CA GLY A 118 -9.20 5.25 11.16
C GLY A 118 -8.23 4.19 10.66
N ASP A 119 -8.74 2.98 10.56
CA ASP A 119 -7.96 1.75 10.45
C ASP A 119 -7.86 1.21 9.01
N VAL A 120 -8.18 2.04 8.02
CA VAL A 120 -8.18 1.66 6.61
C VAL A 120 -7.45 2.70 5.75
N ILE A 121 -6.56 2.22 4.88
CA ILE A 121 -5.94 3.02 3.82
C ILE A 121 -6.34 2.42 2.47
N GLY A 122 -6.70 3.28 1.51
CA GLY A 122 -6.89 2.90 0.11
C GLY A 122 -6.11 3.84 -0.79
N ILE A 123 -5.23 3.30 -1.65
CA ILE A 123 -4.43 4.08 -2.61
C ILE A 123 -4.45 3.48 -4.01
N GLY A 124 -4.12 4.29 -4.99
CA GLY A 124 -4.13 3.91 -6.40
C GLY A 124 -5.46 4.21 -7.11
N SER A 125 -5.56 3.80 -8.37
CA SER A 125 -6.72 4.11 -9.24
C SER A 125 -8.05 3.57 -8.72
N GLY A 126 -8.04 2.38 -8.12
CA GLY A 126 -9.22 1.79 -7.46
C GLY A 126 -9.26 2.03 -5.94
N GLY A 127 -8.30 2.79 -5.40
CA GLY A 127 -8.13 2.97 -3.96
C GLY A 127 -9.35 3.54 -3.24
N ASN A 128 -10.05 4.50 -3.85
CA ASN A 128 -11.25 5.09 -3.25
C ASN A 128 -12.41 4.10 -3.15
N TYR A 129 -12.56 3.20 -4.13
CA TYR A 129 -13.58 2.15 -4.09
C TYR A 129 -13.27 1.12 -3.01
N ALA A 130 -12.00 0.71 -2.92
CA ALA A 130 -11.53 -0.20 -1.87
C ALA A 130 -11.67 0.44 -0.48
N LEU A 131 -11.28 1.71 -0.31
CA LEU A 131 -11.42 2.45 0.94
C LEU A 131 -12.87 2.53 1.41
N ALA A 132 -13.78 2.95 0.52
CA ALA A 132 -15.20 3.07 0.85
C ALA A 132 -15.81 1.71 1.24
N SER A 133 -15.50 0.66 0.48
CA SER A 133 -15.95 -0.71 0.76
C SER A 133 -15.41 -1.24 2.09
N ALA A 134 -14.11 -1.08 2.34
CA ALA A 134 -13.49 -1.51 3.58
C ALA A 134 -14.07 -0.79 4.80
N LYS A 135 -14.30 0.52 4.72
CA LYS A 135 -14.92 1.27 5.82
C LYS A 135 -16.28 0.71 6.24
N VAL A 136 -17.12 0.38 5.28
CA VAL A 136 -18.43 -0.24 5.57
C VAL A 136 -18.26 -1.63 6.19
N LEU A 137 -17.31 -2.42 5.71
CA LEU A 137 -17.05 -3.78 6.16
C LEU A 137 -16.36 -3.85 7.55
N MET A 138 -15.77 -2.75 8.02
CA MET A 138 -15.16 -2.69 9.35
C MET A 138 -16.18 -2.92 10.48
N ASP A 139 -17.45 -2.58 10.27
CA ASP A 139 -18.55 -2.76 11.23
C ASP A 139 -19.14 -4.18 11.21
N THR A 140 -18.53 -5.11 10.51
CA THR A 140 -18.95 -6.52 10.41
C THR A 140 -18.06 -7.44 11.25
N ASP A 141 -18.42 -8.73 11.35
CA ASP A 141 -17.63 -9.76 12.03
C ASP A 141 -16.48 -10.32 11.17
N LEU A 142 -16.25 -9.77 9.96
CA LEU A 142 -15.19 -10.19 9.06
C LEU A 142 -13.80 -9.88 9.65
N SER A 143 -12.82 -10.76 9.38
CA SER A 143 -11.43 -10.51 9.72
C SER A 143 -10.83 -9.37 8.87
N ALA A 144 -9.70 -8.82 9.28
CA ALA A 144 -8.97 -7.82 8.47
C ALA A 144 -8.66 -8.32 7.06
N GLU A 145 -8.25 -9.57 6.93
CA GLU A 145 -7.98 -10.21 5.63
C GLU A 145 -9.23 -10.33 4.76
N GLU A 146 -10.36 -10.74 5.33
CA GLU A 146 -11.63 -10.84 4.60
C GLU A 146 -12.14 -9.47 4.16
N VAL A 147 -12.01 -8.44 5.00
CA VAL A 147 -12.33 -7.05 4.66
C VAL A 147 -11.47 -6.59 3.47
N ALA A 148 -10.16 -6.80 3.52
CA ALA A 148 -9.25 -6.42 2.44
C ALA A 148 -9.57 -7.12 1.13
N LYS A 149 -9.83 -8.44 1.16
CA LYS A 149 -10.21 -9.24 -0.03
C LYS A 149 -11.50 -8.72 -0.67
N LYS A 150 -12.53 -8.49 0.13
CA LYS A 150 -13.82 -7.97 -0.36
C LYS A 150 -13.69 -6.55 -0.92
N ALA A 151 -12.90 -5.70 -0.28
CA ALA A 151 -12.67 -4.33 -0.73
C ALA A 151 -11.98 -4.29 -2.10
N ILE A 152 -10.95 -5.09 -2.32
CA ILE A 152 -10.30 -5.19 -3.64
C ILE A 152 -11.25 -5.78 -4.69
N LYS A 153 -12.06 -6.77 -4.32
CA LYS A 153 -13.06 -7.34 -5.23
C LYS A 153 -14.03 -6.27 -5.72
N VAL A 154 -14.60 -5.48 -4.83
CA VAL A 154 -15.49 -4.36 -5.21
C VAL A 154 -14.75 -3.35 -6.10
N ALA A 155 -13.52 -3.00 -5.77
CA ALA A 155 -12.71 -2.12 -6.61
C ALA A 155 -12.48 -2.70 -8.02
N SER A 156 -12.27 -4.02 -8.14
CA SER A 156 -12.08 -4.69 -9.44
C SER A 156 -13.36 -4.72 -10.31
N GLU A 157 -14.52 -4.68 -9.69
CA GLU A 157 -15.81 -4.64 -10.39
C GLU A 157 -16.14 -3.24 -10.94
N ILE A 158 -15.48 -2.19 -10.43
CA ILE A 158 -15.78 -0.78 -10.77
C ILE A 158 -14.63 -0.15 -11.57
N CYS A 159 -13.39 -0.36 -11.13
CA CYS A 159 -12.20 0.26 -11.72
C CYS A 159 -11.62 -0.63 -12.83
N VAL A 160 -11.59 -0.11 -14.05
CA VAL A 160 -11.04 -0.84 -15.22
C VAL A 160 -9.55 -1.15 -15.14
N PHE A 161 -8.84 -0.59 -14.18
CA PHE A 161 -7.41 -0.78 -13.97
C PHE A 161 -7.09 -1.63 -12.74
N THR A 162 -8.06 -2.40 -12.28
CA THR A 162 -7.95 -3.24 -11.09
C THR A 162 -8.53 -4.62 -11.40
N ASN A 163 -7.80 -5.67 -11.07
CA ASN A 163 -8.32 -7.04 -11.15
C ASN A 163 -8.45 -7.68 -9.76
N ASP A 164 -8.95 -8.89 -9.69
CA ASP A 164 -9.16 -9.66 -8.47
C ASP A 164 -8.06 -10.71 -8.18
N ASN A 165 -6.96 -10.66 -8.91
CA ASN A 165 -5.76 -11.43 -8.60
C ASN A 165 -4.99 -10.77 -7.45
N LEU A 166 -5.15 -11.29 -6.24
CA LEU A 166 -4.67 -10.65 -5.03
C LEU A 166 -3.29 -11.15 -4.58
N ASN A 167 -2.48 -10.21 -4.13
CA ASN A 167 -1.34 -10.49 -3.25
C ASN A 167 -1.63 -9.88 -1.88
N ILE A 168 -1.35 -10.62 -0.82
CA ILE A 168 -1.66 -10.24 0.55
C ILE A 168 -0.44 -10.47 1.43
N GLU A 169 -0.13 -9.48 2.27
CA GLU A 169 0.81 -9.61 3.37
C GLU A 169 0.12 -9.23 4.68
N LYS A 170 0.53 -9.87 5.77
CA LYS A 170 -0.07 -9.65 7.10
C LYS A 170 0.92 -9.80 8.25
N ILE A 171 0.60 -9.10 9.33
CA ILE A 171 1.30 -9.13 10.62
C ILE A 171 0.31 -9.12 11.77
#